data_9c5fea59d561d625e1fd52b275bc94aa
#
_entry.id   9c5fea59d561d625e1fd52b275bc94aa
#
_cell.length_a   1.000
_cell.length_b   1.000
_cell.length_c   1.000
_cell.angle_alpha   90.00
_cell.angle_beta   90.00
_cell.angle_gamma   90.00
#
_symmetry.space_group_name_H-M   'P 1'
#
loop_
_entity.id
_entity.type
_entity.pdbx_description
1 polymer ?
#
loop_
_entity_poly.entity_id
_entity_poly.type
_entity_poly.pdbx_seq_one_letter_code
_entity_poly.pdbx_strand_id
1 'polypeptide(L)'
;MRFDSILDVIGRTPLVRLHRIGADLPCTLWAKCEFLNPGGSLKDRIGWAMVAAAEKSGRIRPGDTLIEPTSGNTGIGIALAGAVRGYRVIITMPEKMSREKQVALEALGAEIIRTPTEAAFDSPESHISVARRLQSELPNAHILDQYSNPENPAIHERTTAQEILDDLEGQVDMVVMGAGTGGSITGVARRLKAHNPKCIVVGADPVGSILGGGTEVGTYKVEGIGYDFIPDVLDRSLVDEWVKTTDQPSFLLARRLIREEGLLVGGSSGTAMYAALQTAPRLKAGQNCVVVLPDGIRNYMTKFVDDKWMRDNGFFHTRAIEGRVEDIVARKESIVVAEDTDTLREVVEKMRDRGISQLPVTSGGVLVGMVTEADLMNFLGCGEGTPDALVAKCMTRHVASVRMTTPLSALEELLGKSPAVVVVNDERAPVGILSRIDLLHHLARAKATA
;
A
#
# COMPACT_ATOMS: atom_id res chain seq x y z
N MET A 1 30.59 -5.80 9.66
CA MET A 1 29.86 -6.08 10.90
C MET A 1 29.53 -7.57 10.96
N ARG A 2 29.68 -8.25 12.08
CA ARG A 2 29.37 -9.67 12.26
C ARG A 2 28.45 -9.83 13.47
N PHE A 3 27.41 -10.65 13.35
CA PHE A 3 26.41 -10.89 14.39
C PHE A 3 26.24 -12.39 14.61
N ASP A 4 25.92 -12.80 15.82
CA ASP A 4 25.70 -14.20 16.17
C ASP A 4 24.25 -14.64 15.91
N SER A 5 23.31 -13.68 15.90
CA SER A 5 21.90 -13.91 15.64
C SER A 5 21.30 -12.80 14.80
N ILE A 6 20.23 -13.11 14.05
CA ILE A 6 19.45 -12.09 13.35
C ILE A 6 18.77 -11.12 14.35
N LEU A 7 18.53 -11.54 15.57
CA LEU A 7 17.97 -10.69 16.63
C LEU A 7 18.93 -9.56 17.04
N ASP A 8 20.25 -9.76 16.90
CA ASP A 8 21.28 -8.77 17.20
C ASP A 8 21.37 -7.68 16.10
N VAL A 9 20.76 -7.93 14.94
CA VAL A 9 20.69 -6.98 13.82
C VAL A 9 19.57 -5.96 14.03
N ILE A 10 18.61 -6.25 14.92
CA ILE A 10 17.47 -5.35 15.19
C ILE A 10 17.98 -4.02 15.75
N GLY A 11 17.48 -2.93 15.16
CA GLY A 11 17.92 -1.57 15.50
C GLY A 11 19.09 -1.09 14.64
N ARG A 12 19.74 -0.02 15.08
CA ARG A 12 20.82 0.66 14.35
C ARG A 12 20.42 0.97 12.89
N THR A 13 19.14 1.35 12.71
CA THR A 13 18.59 1.69 11.41
C THR A 13 19.14 3.05 10.96
N PRO A 14 19.42 3.23 9.67
CA PRO A 14 20.03 4.46 9.18
C PRO A 14 19.09 5.66 9.27
N LEU A 15 19.69 6.83 9.43
CA LEU A 15 19.07 8.14 9.28
C LEU A 15 19.48 8.70 7.90
N VAL A 16 18.50 8.94 7.00
CA VAL A 16 18.74 9.35 5.61
C VAL A 16 18.22 10.75 5.40
N ARG A 17 19.06 11.66 4.87
CA ARG A 17 18.65 13.01 4.49
C ARG A 17 17.76 12.94 3.25
N LEU A 18 16.63 13.66 3.28
CA LEU A 18 15.76 13.84 2.12
C LEU A 18 16.20 15.05 1.29
N HIS A 19 16.11 14.91 -0.03
CA HIS A 19 16.64 15.93 -0.95
C HIS A 19 15.56 16.51 -1.88
N ARG A 20 14.51 15.78 -2.17
CA ARG A 20 13.44 16.18 -3.08
C ARG A 20 12.16 16.51 -2.34
N ILE A 21 11.75 15.62 -1.44
CA ILE A 21 10.58 15.86 -0.58
C ILE A 21 11.00 16.84 0.50
N GLY A 22 10.31 17.98 0.58
CA GLY A 22 10.63 19.05 1.52
C GLY A 22 11.85 19.89 1.13
N ALA A 23 12.27 19.89 -0.15
CA ALA A 23 13.37 20.72 -0.64
C ALA A 23 13.16 22.22 -0.37
N ASP A 24 11.90 22.67 -0.30
CA ASP A 24 11.53 24.05 -0.02
C ASP A 24 11.46 24.38 1.48
N LEU A 25 11.69 23.40 2.36
CA LEU A 25 11.67 23.62 3.80
C LEU A 25 12.94 24.35 4.25
N PRO A 26 12.84 25.25 5.25
CA PRO A 26 14.01 25.95 5.76
C PRO A 26 14.95 25.04 6.57
N CYS A 27 14.43 23.95 7.14
CA CYS A 27 15.16 22.99 7.95
C CYS A 27 15.68 21.79 7.13
N THR A 28 16.56 20.99 7.73
CA THR A 28 16.96 19.71 7.15
C THR A 28 15.96 18.62 7.57
N LEU A 29 15.44 17.87 6.58
CA LEU A 29 14.51 16.78 6.79
C LEU A 29 15.25 15.43 6.71
N TRP A 30 15.08 14.61 7.75
CA TRP A 30 15.72 13.32 7.90
C TRP A 30 14.69 12.19 8.02
N ALA A 31 14.94 11.06 7.39
CA ALA A 31 14.13 9.86 7.47
C ALA A 31 14.81 8.80 8.35
N LYS A 32 14.22 8.42 9.48
CA LYS A 32 14.64 7.26 10.29
C LYS A 32 14.03 6.00 9.67
N CYS A 33 14.88 5.19 9.02
CA CYS A 33 14.45 4.10 8.13
C CYS A 33 14.21 2.79 8.91
N GLU A 34 13.15 2.74 9.72
CA GLU A 34 12.80 1.58 10.55
C GLU A 34 12.38 0.34 9.74
N PHE A 35 12.06 0.49 8.46
CA PHE A 35 11.79 -0.60 7.53
C PHE A 35 13.04 -1.45 7.18
N LEU A 36 14.23 -1.03 7.60
CA LEU A 36 15.48 -1.77 7.42
C LEU A 36 15.80 -2.72 8.59
N ASN A 37 14.95 -2.81 9.59
CA ASN A 37 15.00 -3.92 10.55
C ASN A 37 14.79 -5.27 9.84
N PRO A 38 15.28 -6.38 10.39
CA PRO A 38 15.24 -7.73 9.76
C PRO A 38 13.85 -8.19 9.34
N GLY A 39 12.83 -7.98 10.19
CA GLY A 39 11.42 -8.28 9.91
C GLY A 39 10.71 -7.19 9.13
N GLY A 40 11.41 -6.09 8.78
CA GLY A 40 10.92 -5.02 7.93
C GLY A 40 10.14 -3.91 8.62
N SER A 41 10.22 -3.78 9.94
CA SER A 41 9.52 -2.71 10.67
C SER A 41 10.12 -2.34 12.02
N LEU A 42 9.71 -1.17 12.55
CA LEU A 42 10.05 -0.75 13.91
C LEU A 42 9.53 -1.71 14.99
N LYS A 43 8.57 -2.59 14.65
CA LYS A 43 7.98 -3.54 15.58
C LYS A 43 8.90 -4.72 15.91
N ASP A 44 9.94 -4.93 15.13
CA ASP A 44 10.98 -5.93 15.46
C ASP A 44 11.62 -5.59 16.82
N ARG A 45 11.81 -4.28 17.09
CA ARG A 45 12.37 -3.81 18.37
C ARG A 45 11.50 -4.23 19.55
N ILE A 46 10.20 -3.96 19.50
CA ILE A 46 9.29 -4.30 20.60
C ILE A 46 9.05 -5.81 20.67
N GLY A 47 8.95 -6.51 19.53
CA GLY A 47 8.80 -7.97 19.49
C GLY A 47 9.93 -8.67 20.25
N TRP A 48 11.17 -8.35 19.93
CA TRP A 48 12.33 -8.90 20.61
C TRP A 48 12.44 -8.43 22.06
N ALA A 49 12.24 -7.12 22.34
CA ALA A 49 12.37 -6.59 23.70
C ALA A 49 11.39 -7.24 24.68
N MET A 50 10.12 -7.42 24.27
CA MET A 50 9.11 -8.06 25.11
C MET A 50 9.44 -9.53 25.37
N VAL A 51 9.90 -10.28 24.37
CA VAL A 51 10.35 -11.68 24.52
C VAL A 51 11.55 -11.75 25.47
N ALA A 52 12.59 -10.96 25.22
CA ALA A 52 13.80 -10.96 26.03
C ALA A 52 13.54 -10.58 27.51
N ALA A 53 12.66 -9.61 27.76
CA ALA A 53 12.28 -9.24 29.12
C ALA A 53 11.47 -10.34 29.81
N ALA A 54 10.57 -11.01 29.10
CA ALA A 54 9.81 -12.13 29.63
C ALA A 54 10.70 -13.34 29.94
N GLU A 55 11.69 -13.64 29.09
CA GLU A 55 12.73 -14.66 29.38
C GLU A 55 13.53 -14.29 30.62
N LYS A 56 14.05 -13.06 30.68
CA LYS A 56 14.87 -12.58 31.80
C LYS A 56 14.13 -12.63 33.14
N SER A 57 12.82 -12.37 33.15
CA SER A 57 12.00 -12.47 34.36
C SER A 57 11.57 -13.89 34.69
N GLY A 58 11.87 -14.88 33.85
CA GLY A 58 11.43 -16.27 34.01
C GLY A 58 9.94 -16.50 33.73
N ARG A 59 9.26 -15.52 33.14
CA ARG A 59 7.84 -15.60 32.78
C ARG A 59 7.60 -16.61 31.64
N ILE A 60 8.54 -16.73 30.71
CA ILE A 60 8.47 -17.64 29.56
C ILE A 60 9.76 -18.46 29.44
N ARG A 61 9.65 -19.63 28.81
CA ARG A 61 10.76 -20.55 28.54
C ARG A 61 10.65 -21.12 27.13
N PRO A 62 11.74 -21.47 26.45
CA PRO A 62 11.68 -22.18 25.17
C PRO A 62 10.70 -23.36 25.21
N GLY A 63 9.83 -23.46 24.21
CA GLY A 63 8.74 -24.43 24.15
C GLY A 63 7.37 -23.91 24.62
N ASP A 64 7.31 -22.78 25.33
CA ASP A 64 6.05 -22.12 25.65
C ASP A 64 5.38 -21.54 24.40
N THR A 65 4.08 -21.24 24.53
CA THR A 65 3.28 -20.59 23.46
C THR A 65 3.17 -19.09 23.69
N LEU A 66 3.61 -18.30 22.71
CA LEU A 66 3.43 -16.85 22.69
C LEU A 66 2.19 -16.52 21.87
N ILE A 67 1.26 -15.74 22.41
CA ILE A 67 0.06 -15.29 21.72
C ILE A 67 0.11 -13.77 21.65
N GLU A 68 -0.18 -13.18 20.48
CA GLU A 68 -0.26 -11.72 20.35
C GLU A 68 -1.42 -11.28 19.46
N PRO A 69 -2.32 -10.44 19.99
CA PRO A 69 -3.32 -9.75 19.18
C PRO A 69 -2.64 -8.58 18.44
N THR A 70 -2.59 -8.62 17.10
CA THR A 70 -1.85 -7.58 16.37
C THR A 70 -2.32 -7.40 14.92
N SER A 71 -2.08 -6.21 14.37
CA SER A 71 -2.26 -5.89 12.95
C SER A 71 -1.16 -6.46 12.04
N GLY A 72 -0.18 -7.19 12.58
CA GLY A 72 0.80 -7.96 11.81
C GLY A 72 2.27 -7.66 12.12
N ASN A 73 2.72 -6.41 12.10
CA ASN A 73 4.15 -6.10 12.26
C ASN A 73 4.72 -6.53 13.62
N THR A 74 3.98 -6.34 14.71
CA THR A 74 4.40 -6.84 16.04
C THR A 74 4.44 -8.37 16.06
N GLY A 75 3.46 -9.01 15.42
CA GLY A 75 3.46 -10.46 15.24
C GLY A 75 4.69 -10.95 14.48
N ILE A 76 5.12 -10.24 13.43
CA ILE A 76 6.35 -10.58 12.69
C ILE A 76 7.57 -10.48 13.62
N GLY A 77 7.69 -9.42 14.42
CA GLY A 77 8.79 -9.27 15.37
C GLY A 77 8.81 -10.37 16.44
N ILE A 78 7.64 -10.76 16.98
CA ILE A 78 7.51 -11.87 17.94
C ILE A 78 7.79 -13.22 17.25
N ALA A 79 7.27 -13.44 16.04
CA ALA A 79 7.49 -14.67 15.29
C ALA A 79 8.96 -14.85 14.92
N LEU A 80 9.66 -13.76 14.57
CA LEU A 80 11.09 -13.76 14.32
C LEU A 80 11.87 -14.20 15.58
N ALA A 81 11.53 -13.63 16.74
CA ALA A 81 12.09 -14.04 18.02
C ALA A 81 11.73 -15.50 18.34
N GLY A 82 10.48 -15.90 18.12
CA GLY A 82 9.97 -17.26 18.34
C GLY A 82 10.71 -18.30 17.52
N ALA A 83 10.92 -18.05 16.22
CA ALA A 83 11.65 -18.95 15.33
C ALA A 83 13.12 -19.16 15.78
N VAL A 84 13.77 -18.10 16.28
CA VAL A 84 15.17 -18.19 16.76
C VAL A 84 15.27 -18.82 18.13
N ARG A 85 14.30 -18.57 19.03
CA ARG A 85 14.34 -18.96 20.44
C ARG A 85 13.55 -20.24 20.77
N GLY A 86 12.83 -20.80 19.78
CA GLY A 86 12.10 -22.06 19.95
C GLY A 86 10.75 -21.91 20.66
N TYR A 87 10.01 -20.83 20.43
CA TYR A 87 8.64 -20.63 20.90
C TYR A 87 7.62 -21.03 19.84
N ARG A 88 6.50 -21.60 20.25
CA ARG A 88 5.29 -21.65 19.43
C ARG A 88 4.66 -20.27 19.41
N VAL A 89 4.26 -19.76 18.24
CA VAL A 89 3.68 -18.43 18.12
C VAL A 89 2.30 -18.52 17.50
N ILE A 90 1.30 -17.90 18.15
CA ILE A 90 -0.07 -17.77 17.67
C ILE A 90 -0.41 -16.28 17.53
N ILE A 91 -0.85 -15.86 16.35
CA ILE A 91 -1.23 -14.48 16.08
C ILE A 91 -2.73 -14.41 15.82
N THR A 92 -3.45 -13.58 16.60
CA THR A 92 -4.84 -13.24 16.30
C THR A 92 -4.89 -11.92 15.55
N MET A 93 -5.52 -11.90 14.36
CA MET A 93 -5.39 -10.81 13.39
C MET A 93 -6.73 -10.52 12.69
N PRO A 94 -7.15 -9.24 12.57
CA PRO A 94 -8.34 -8.87 11.80
C PRO A 94 -8.21 -9.22 10.32
N GLU A 95 -9.33 -9.61 9.68
CA GLU A 95 -9.37 -10.02 8.26
C GLU A 95 -8.95 -8.93 7.27
N LYS A 96 -9.09 -7.64 7.63
CA LYS A 96 -8.68 -6.51 6.78
C LYS A 96 -7.17 -6.41 6.55
N MET A 97 -6.35 -7.07 7.37
CA MET A 97 -4.89 -6.97 7.27
C MET A 97 -4.36 -7.61 5.99
N SER A 98 -3.25 -7.09 5.49
CA SER A 98 -2.66 -7.52 4.22
C SER A 98 -2.29 -9.00 4.22
N ARG A 99 -2.50 -9.66 3.07
CA ARG A 99 -2.13 -11.06 2.87
C ARG A 99 -0.62 -11.28 2.98
N GLU A 100 0.18 -10.29 2.58
CA GLU A 100 1.63 -10.34 2.63
C GLU A 100 2.14 -10.52 4.07
N LYS A 101 1.54 -9.82 5.04
CA LYS A 101 1.87 -9.98 6.47
C LYS A 101 1.54 -11.38 6.95
N GLN A 102 0.40 -11.93 6.54
CA GLN A 102 0.01 -13.31 6.87
C GLN A 102 1.05 -14.30 6.34
N VAL A 103 1.40 -14.21 5.07
CA VAL A 103 2.39 -15.12 4.44
C VAL A 103 3.75 -15.02 5.12
N ALA A 104 4.18 -13.82 5.53
CA ALA A 104 5.42 -13.63 6.26
C ALA A 104 5.40 -14.31 7.65
N LEU A 105 4.27 -14.22 8.36
CA LEU A 105 4.07 -14.87 9.65
C LEU A 105 4.06 -16.39 9.52
N GLU A 106 3.33 -16.93 8.54
CA GLU A 106 3.28 -18.37 8.24
C GLU A 106 4.66 -18.92 7.87
N ALA A 107 5.45 -18.15 7.10
CA ALA A 107 6.83 -18.50 6.74
C ALA A 107 7.76 -18.55 7.96
N LEU A 108 7.51 -17.77 9.01
CA LEU A 108 8.21 -17.81 10.29
C LEU A 108 7.69 -18.93 11.22
N GLY A 109 6.70 -19.71 10.79
CA GLY A 109 6.11 -20.81 11.56
C GLY A 109 5.01 -20.39 12.53
N ALA A 110 4.49 -19.16 12.45
CA ALA A 110 3.40 -18.71 13.30
C ALA A 110 2.04 -19.28 12.82
N GLU A 111 1.19 -19.65 13.78
CA GLU A 111 -0.21 -20.00 13.55
C GLU A 111 -1.06 -18.72 13.54
N ILE A 112 -1.98 -18.60 12.59
CA ILE A 112 -2.78 -17.38 12.44
C ILE A 112 -4.26 -17.69 12.63
N ILE A 113 -4.90 -16.93 13.51
CA ILE A 113 -6.34 -16.96 13.73
C ILE A 113 -6.93 -15.64 13.24
N ARG A 114 -7.72 -15.70 12.19
CA ARG A 114 -8.42 -14.53 11.63
C ARG A 114 -9.67 -14.22 12.44
N THR A 115 -9.93 -12.94 12.64
CA THR A 115 -11.06 -12.41 13.37
C THR A 115 -11.82 -11.37 12.54
N PRO A 116 -13.13 -11.18 12.76
CA PRO A 116 -13.90 -10.19 12.01
C PRO A 116 -13.31 -8.79 12.12
N THR A 117 -13.30 -8.06 11.00
CA THR A 117 -12.74 -6.70 10.92
C THR A 117 -13.51 -5.68 11.74
N GLU A 118 -14.85 -5.81 11.75
CA GLU A 118 -15.77 -4.87 12.40
C GLU A 118 -15.98 -5.16 13.90
N ALA A 119 -15.36 -6.20 14.44
CA ALA A 119 -15.49 -6.51 15.87
C ALA A 119 -14.85 -5.39 16.70
N ALA A 120 -15.65 -4.71 17.54
CA ALA A 120 -15.16 -3.74 18.51
C ALA A 120 -14.11 -4.40 19.43
N PHE A 121 -13.17 -3.63 19.96
CA PHE A 121 -12.03 -4.18 20.72
C PHE A 121 -12.45 -5.04 21.92
N ASP A 122 -13.58 -4.74 22.55
CA ASP A 122 -14.19 -5.44 23.70
C ASP A 122 -15.16 -6.57 23.30
N SER A 123 -15.46 -6.73 22.02
CA SER A 123 -16.29 -7.84 21.52
C SER A 123 -15.62 -9.20 21.78
N PRO A 124 -16.41 -10.27 22.11
CA PRO A 124 -15.86 -11.63 22.25
C PRO A 124 -15.14 -12.17 21.00
N GLU A 125 -15.49 -11.66 19.81
CA GLU A 125 -14.93 -12.05 18.52
C GLU A 125 -13.72 -11.18 18.11
N SER A 126 -13.38 -10.16 18.90
CA SER A 126 -12.22 -9.32 18.63
C SER A 126 -10.92 -10.11 18.71
N HIS A 127 -9.91 -9.69 17.97
CA HIS A 127 -8.59 -10.31 18.02
C HIS A 127 -8.00 -10.30 19.44
N ILE A 128 -8.32 -9.30 20.26
CA ILE A 128 -7.88 -9.21 21.66
C ILE A 128 -8.58 -10.25 22.54
N SER A 129 -9.91 -10.35 22.44
CA SER A 129 -10.69 -11.29 23.24
C SER A 129 -10.40 -12.74 22.88
N VAL A 130 -10.20 -13.02 21.58
CA VAL A 130 -9.81 -14.35 21.10
C VAL A 130 -8.42 -14.72 21.64
N ALA A 131 -7.46 -13.80 21.65
CA ALA A 131 -6.14 -14.04 22.23
C ALA A 131 -6.24 -14.38 23.73
N ARG A 132 -7.02 -13.65 24.51
CA ARG A 132 -7.25 -13.89 25.94
C ARG A 132 -7.90 -15.26 26.20
N ARG A 133 -8.87 -15.64 25.38
CA ARG A 133 -9.51 -16.95 25.46
C ARG A 133 -8.49 -18.07 25.22
N LEU A 134 -7.70 -17.98 24.15
CA LEU A 134 -6.66 -18.96 23.84
C LEU A 134 -5.61 -19.06 24.95
N GLN A 135 -5.23 -17.95 25.56
CA GLN A 135 -4.32 -17.95 26.70
C GLN A 135 -4.89 -18.75 27.90
N SER A 136 -6.22 -18.68 28.12
CA SER A 136 -6.86 -19.44 29.20
C SER A 136 -7.05 -20.92 28.90
N GLU A 137 -7.14 -21.29 27.61
CA GLU A 137 -7.38 -22.66 27.16
C GLU A 137 -6.09 -23.47 26.95
N LEU A 138 -4.98 -22.79 26.59
CA LEU A 138 -3.73 -23.45 26.24
C LEU A 138 -2.76 -23.45 27.45
N PRO A 139 -2.12 -24.59 27.75
CA PRO A 139 -1.10 -24.64 28.81
C PRO A 139 0.14 -23.86 28.36
N ASN A 140 0.80 -23.21 29.31
CA ASN A 140 2.02 -22.43 29.10
C ASN A 140 1.90 -21.41 27.96
N ALA A 141 0.73 -20.78 27.84
CA ALA A 141 0.45 -19.74 26.87
C ALA A 141 0.55 -18.34 27.51
N HIS A 142 1.23 -17.43 26.82
CA HIS A 142 1.51 -16.09 27.31
C HIS A 142 1.20 -15.03 26.26
N ILE A 143 0.41 -14.02 26.62
CA ILE A 143 0.25 -12.78 25.82
C ILE A 143 1.32 -11.80 26.30
N LEU A 144 2.12 -11.26 25.38
CA LEU A 144 3.14 -10.27 25.71
C LEU A 144 2.55 -8.86 25.86
N ASP A 145 1.44 -8.60 25.17
CA ASP A 145 0.60 -7.41 25.25
C ASP A 145 1.31 -6.10 24.88
N GLN A 146 1.42 -5.84 23.61
CA GLN A 146 2.01 -4.59 23.09
C GLN A 146 1.29 -3.31 23.55
N TYR A 147 0.07 -3.40 24.04
CA TYR A 147 -0.75 -2.24 24.42
C TYR A 147 -0.49 -1.75 25.85
N SER A 148 -0.05 -2.63 26.73
CA SER A 148 0.22 -2.33 28.15
C SER A 148 1.66 -2.62 28.60
N ASN A 149 2.45 -3.35 27.79
CA ASN A 149 3.80 -3.79 28.16
C ASN A 149 4.79 -2.61 28.22
N PRO A 150 5.41 -2.33 29.38
CA PRO A 150 6.33 -1.21 29.54
C PRO A 150 7.59 -1.31 28.68
N GLU A 151 7.98 -2.52 28.21
CA GLU A 151 9.12 -2.69 27.31
C GLU A 151 8.87 -2.08 25.91
N ASN A 152 7.60 -1.90 25.52
CA ASN A 152 7.27 -1.24 24.28
C ASN A 152 7.81 0.21 24.23
N PRO A 153 7.44 1.16 25.12
CA PRO A 153 8.07 2.47 25.09
C PRO A 153 9.55 2.41 25.50
N ALA A 154 9.94 1.57 26.46
CA ALA A 154 11.29 1.54 26.98
C ALA A 154 12.36 1.19 25.93
N ILE A 155 12.09 0.26 25.01
CA ILE A 155 13.05 -0.07 23.94
C ILE A 155 13.28 1.10 23.00
N HIS A 156 12.23 1.87 22.66
CA HIS A 156 12.35 3.03 21.80
C HIS A 156 13.07 4.20 22.48
N GLU A 157 12.91 4.34 23.80
CA GLU A 157 13.67 5.28 24.62
C GLU A 157 15.17 4.94 24.63
N ARG A 158 15.49 3.67 24.86
CA ARG A 158 16.89 3.18 24.97
C ARG A 158 17.61 3.11 23.62
N THR A 159 16.90 2.87 22.52
CA THR A 159 17.52 2.56 21.22
C THR A 159 17.13 3.56 20.14
N THR A 160 15.89 3.57 19.67
CA THR A 160 15.47 4.41 18.53
C THR A 160 15.78 5.89 18.72
N ALA A 161 15.45 6.43 19.88
CA ALA A 161 15.72 7.82 20.20
C ALA A 161 17.20 8.10 20.40
N GLN A 162 17.94 7.16 21.04
CA GLN A 162 19.37 7.29 21.23
C GLN A 162 20.12 7.27 19.90
N GLU A 163 19.74 6.37 18.99
CA GLU A 163 20.29 6.30 17.63
C GLU A 163 20.09 7.64 16.89
N ILE A 164 18.90 8.25 16.99
CA ILE A 164 18.62 9.57 16.38
C ILE A 164 19.52 10.65 16.98
N LEU A 165 19.70 10.65 18.31
CA LEU A 165 20.59 11.59 18.97
C LEU A 165 22.04 11.42 18.56
N ASP A 166 22.50 10.16 18.48
CA ASP A 166 23.90 9.86 18.11
C ASP A 166 24.17 10.26 16.65
N ASP A 167 23.24 9.95 15.72
CA ASP A 167 23.37 10.27 14.32
C ASP A 167 23.35 11.79 14.01
N LEU A 168 22.71 12.58 14.87
CA LEU A 168 22.60 14.05 14.72
C LEU A 168 23.38 14.83 15.78
N GLU A 169 24.30 14.19 16.49
CA GLU A 169 25.12 14.84 17.54
C GLU A 169 24.29 15.61 18.57
N GLY A 170 23.10 15.08 18.89
CA GLY A 170 22.13 15.66 19.81
C GLY A 170 21.28 16.80 19.22
N GLN A 171 21.47 17.17 17.96
CA GLN A 171 20.78 18.31 17.34
C GLN A 171 19.45 17.88 16.70
N VAL A 172 18.43 17.66 17.51
CA VAL A 172 17.06 17.28 17.06
C VAL A 172 16.08 18.34 17.55
N ASP A 173 15.47 19.05 16.62
CA ASP A 173 14.51 20.12 16.93
C ASP A 173 13.06 19.64 16.82
N MET A 174 12.79 18.69 15.96
CA MET A 174 11.46 18.11 15.76
C MET A 174 11.58 16.63 15.41
N VAL A 175 10.64 15.82 15.95
CA VAL A 175 10.40 14.45 15.52
C VAL A 175 8.94 14.29 15.13
N VAL A 176 8.68 13.63 14.00
CA VAL A 176 7.34 13.35 13.48
C VAL A 176 7.18 11.86 13.27
N MET A 177 6.13 11.27 13.82
CA MET A 177 5.88 9.85 13.68
C MET A 177 4.38 9.48 13.83
N GLY A 178 3.97 8.43 13.16
CA GLY A 178 2.64 7.86 13.34
C GLY A 178 2.51 7.14 14.68
N ALA A 179 1.31 7.17 15.26
CA ALA A 179 0.99 6.44 16.47
C ALA A 179 0.07 5.27 16.18
N GLY A 180 0.50 4.03 16.52
CA GLY A 180 -0.34 2.87 16.67
C GLY A 180 -0.55 2.60 18.16
N THR A 181 0.13 1.62 18.77
CA THR A 181 0.08 1.44 20.24
C THR A 181 0.56 2.66 21.02
N GLY A 182 1.28 3.57 20.36
CA GLY A 182 1.81 4.77 20.99
C GLY A 182 3.12 4.57 21.75
N GLY A 183 3.56 3.33 21.97
CA GLY A 183 4.80 3.06 22.71
C GLY A 183 6.03 3.69 22.04
N SER A 184 6.12 3.65 20.72
CA SER A 184 7.26 4.23 19.99
C SER A 184 7.32 5.74 20.13
N ILE A 185 6.22 6.47 19.95
CA ILE A 185 6.21 7.94 20.12
C ILE A 185 6.46 8.32 21.57
N THR A 186 5.91 7.57 22.53
CA THR A 186 6.13 7.78 23.97
C THR A 186 7.62 7.62 24.33
N GLY A 187 8.26 6.49 23.92
CA GLY A 187 9.66 6.24 24.23
C GLY A 187 10.59 7.24 23.57
N VAL A 188 10.37 7.54 22.30
CA VAL A 188 11.16 8.54 21.57
C VAL A 188 11.01 9.92 22.20
N ALA A 189 9.78 10.33 22.50
CA ALA A 189 9.51 11.63 23.13
C ALA A 189 10.19 11.76 24.50
N ARG A 190 10.11 10.73 25.36
CA ARG A 190 10.78 10.75 26.68
C ARG A 190 12.26 11.04 26.55
N ARG A 191 12.96 10.32 25.69
CA ARG A 191 14.41 10.47 25.52
C ARG A 191 14.80 11.81 24.89
N LEU A 192 14.10 12.22 23.82
CA LEU A 192 14.39 13.46 23.12
C LEU A 192 14.10 14.68 24.01
N LYS A 193 12.96 14.71 24.73
CA LYS A 193 12.62 15.81 25.65
C LYS A 193 13.53 15.82 26.90
N ALA A 194 14.00 14.68 27.37
CA ALA A 194 15.00 14.62 28.43
C ALA A 194 16.35 15.23 27.99
N HIS A 195 16.71 15.08 26.71
CA HIS A 195 17.92 15.68 26.14
C HIS A 195 17.71 17.16 25.79
N ASN A 196 16.63 17.48 25.10
CA ASN A 196 16.22 18.82 24.70
C ASN A 196 14.74 19.06 24.99
N PRO A 197 14.37 19.73 26.11
CA PRO A 197 12.96 19.99 26.44
C PRO A 197 12.20 20.81 25.39
N LYS A 198 12.91 21.48 24.47
CA LYS A 198 12.33 22.27 23.37
C LYS A 198 12.10 21.44 22.10
N CYS A 199 12.52 20.18 22.07
CA CYS A 199 12.28 19.30 20.93
C CYS A 199 10.77 19.11 20.74
N ILE A 200 10.28 19.40 19.54
CA ILE A 200 8.86 19.33 19.19
C ILE A 200 8.54 17.90 18.77
N VAL A 201 7.56 17.29 19.43
CA VAL A 201 7.07 15.95 19.11
C VAL A 201 5.72 16.06 18.41
N VAL A 202 5.65 15.60 17.17
CA VAL A 202 4.43 15.62 16.35
C VAL A 202 3.93 14.19 16.15
N GLY A 203 2.69 13.94 16.56
CA GLY A 203 1.97 12.70 16.30
C GLY A 203 1.15 12.80 15.02
N ALA A 204 1.33 11.86 14.11
CA ALA A 204 0.49 11.71 12.93
C ALA A 204 -0.56 10.62 13.17
N ASP A 205 -1.84 10.95 12.98
CA ASP A 205 -2.96 10.09 13.32
C ASP A 205 -4.03 10.14 12.21
N PRO A 206 -4.56 8.99 11.75
CA PRO A 206 -5.58 9.01 10.71
C PRO A 206 -6.91 9.60 11.21
N VAL A 207 -7.64 10.26 10.32
CA VAL A 207 -9.04 10.62 10.55
C VAL A 207 -9.84 9.33 10.79
N GLY A 208 -10.62 9.28 11.85
CA GLY A 208 -11.32 8.08 12.31
C GLY A 208 -10.63 7.35 13.46
N SER A 209 -9.41 7.76 13.84
CA SER A 209 -8.74 7.34 15.08
C SER A 209 -8.94 8.38 16.19
N ILE A 210 -8.89 7.94 17.45
CA ILE A 210 -9.02 8.84 18.62
C ILE A 210 -7.68 9.12 19.33
N LEU A 211 -6.55 8.56 18.85
CA LEU A 211 -5.25 8.74 19.51
C LEU A 211 -4.83 10.21 19.56
N GLY A 212 -4.98 10.92 18.46
CA GLY A 212 -4.69 12.34 18.35
C GLY A 212 -5.82 13.27 18.80
N GLY A 213 -6.82 12.77 19.54
CA GLY A 213 -8.00 13.50 19.99
C GLY A 213 -9.23 13.28 19.11
N GLY A 214 -10.36 13.84 19.55
CA GLY A 214 -11.68 13.56 19.00
C GLY A 214 -12.31 12.32 19.63
N THR A 215 -13.60 12.12 19.35
CA THR A 215 -14.40 10.99 19.84
C THR A 215 -15.04 10.19 18.70
N GLU A 216 -14.94 10.68 17.48
CA GLU A 216 -15.52 10.03 16.32
C GLU A 216 -14.59 8.92 15.81
N VAL A 217 -15.08 7.69 15.88
CA VAL A 217 -14.43 6.51 15.31
C VAL A 217 -14.91 6.33 13.87
N GLY A 218 -13.98 6.16 12.95
CA GLY A 218 -14.28 5.98 11.53
C GLY A 218 -13.34 4.97 10.85
N THR A 219 -13.63 4.64 9.61
CA THR A 219 -12.82 3.71 8.82
C THR A 219 -11.72 4.45 8.07
N TYR A 220 -10.54 3.87 8.04
CA TYR A 220 -9.38 4.29 7.25
C TYR A 220 -8.63 3.06 6.74
N LYS A 221 -7.83 3.23 5.69
CA LYS A 221 -7.13 2.14 5.00
C LYS A 221 -5.63 2.07 5.29
N VAL A 222 -5.06 3.13 5.87
CA VAL A 222 -3.68 3.09 6.37
C VAL A 222 -3.58 2.07 7.50
N GLU A 223 -2.55 1.24 7.45
CA GLU A 223 -2.33 0.18 8.46
C GLU A 223 -1.21 0.55 9.43
N GLY A 224 -1.28 0.01 10.65
CA GLY A 224 -0.24 0.10 11.67
C GLY A 224 -0.28 1.34 12.55
N ILE A 225 -1.16 2.27 12.27
CA ILE A 225 -1.42 3.49 13.06
C ILE A 225 -2.92 3.70 13.26
N GLY A 226 -3.26 4.48 14.30
CA GLY A 226 -4.65 4.78 14.66
C GLY A 226 -5.33 3.65 15.42
N TYR A 227 -6.17 4.02 16.40
CA TYR A 227 -7.02 3.10 17.17
C TYR A 227 -8.32 3.80 17.61
N ASP A 228 -9.30 2.98 17.99
CA ASP A 228 -10.58 3.34 18.60
C ASP A 228 -10.55 3.31 20.13
N PHE A 229 -9.39 3.10 20.73
CA PHE A 229 -9.11 3.18 22.16
C PHE A 229 -7.70 3.75 22.40
N ILE A 230 -7.44 4.19 23.64
CA ILE A 230 -6.13 4.72 24.05
C ILE A 230 -5.34 3.61 24.74
N PRO A 231 -4.24 3.10 24.14
CA PRO A 231 -3.39 2.10 24.81
C PRO A 231 -2.66 2.68 26.02
N ASP A 232 -2.43 1.85 27.04
CA ASP A 232 -1.76 2.25 28.30
C ASP A 232 -0.32 2.77 28.09
N VAL A 233 0.35 2.28 27.05
CA VAL A 233 1.73 2.68 26.72
C VAL A 233 1.81 4.01 25.98
N LEU A 234 0.67 4.64 25.62
CA LEU A 234 0.63 5.95 24.98
C LEU A 234 0.54 7.06 26.01
N ASP A 235 1.62 7.80 26.17
CA ASP A 235 1.61 9.05 26.95
C ASP A 235 1.41 10.26 26.01
N ARG A 236 0.14 10.70 25.91
CA ARG A 236 -0.25 11.83 25.06
C ARG A 236 0.32 13.17 25.52
N SER A 237 0.68 13.31 26.79
CA SER A 237 1.20 14.54 27.35
C SER A 237 2.60 14.91 26.80
N LEU A 238 3.31 13.93 26.24
CA LEU A 238 4.62 14.12 25.62
C LEU A 238 4.55 14.58 24.16
N VAL A 239 3.37 14.54 23.54
CA VAL A 239 3.14 14.93 22.15
C VAL A 239 2.65 16.37 22.11
N ASP A 240 3.44 17.25 21.49
CA ASP A 240 3.14 18.69 21.46
C ASP A 240 2.01 19.03 20.47
N GLU A 241 1.90 18.23 19.40
CA GLU A 241 0.91 18.46 18.35
C GLU A 241 0.48 17.16 17.69
N TRP A 242 -0.80 17.06 17.36
CA TRP A 242 -1.38 15.96 16.59
C TRP A 242 -1.89 16.46 15.24
N VAL A 243 -1.43 15.83 14.15
CA VAL A 243 -1.88 16.12 12.79
C VAL A 243 -2.77 14.99 12.32
N LYS A 244 -4.05 15.29 12.07
CA LYS A 244 -5.00 14.35 11.48
C LYS A 244 -4.80 14.27 9.97
N THR A 245 -4.74 13.04 9.43
CA THR A 245 -4.51 12.80 8.01
C THR A 245 -5.58 11.90 7.43
N THR A 246 -5.85 12.05 6.15
CA THR A 246 -6.69 11.10 5.39
C THR A 246 -5.84 10.12 4.61
N ASP A 247 -6.44 9.04 4.12
CA ASP A 247 -5.75 7.98 3.38
C ASP A 247 -5.07 8.48 2.10
N GLN A 248 -5.76 9.31 1.32
CA GLN A 248 -5.26 9.75 0.01
C GLN A 248 -3.90 10.47 0.09
N PRO A 249 -3.72 11.57 0.86
CA PRO A 249 -2.41 12.22 0.98
C PRO A 249 -1.35 11.28 1.57
N SER A 250 -1.73 10.38 2.49
CA SER A 250 -0.82 9.40 3.08
C SER A 250 -0.26 8.47 2.01
N PHE A 251 -1.11 7.85 1.20
CA PHE A 251 -0.65 6.92 0.15
C PHE A 251 0.09 7.64 -0.99
N LEU A 252 -0.34 8.83 -1.38
CA LEU A 252 0.34 9.61 -2.41
C LEU A 252 1.76 10.01 -1.97
N LEU A 253 1.95 10.44 -0.71
CA LEU A 253 3.27 10.77 -0.17
C LEU A 253 4.15 9.54 0.04
N ALA A 254 3.59 8.39 0.47
CA ALA A 254 4.35 7.15 0.51
C ALA A 254 4.88 6.77 -0.88
N ARG A 255 4.07 6.90 -1.92
CA ARG A 255 4.50 6.67 -3.32
C ARG A 255 5.54 7.69 -3.78
N ARG A 256 5.46 8.94 -3.34
CA ARG A 256 6.50 9.95 -3.62
C ARG A 256 7.82 9.61 -2.92
N LEU A 257 7.80 9.19 -1.65
CA LEU A 257 9.00 8.71 -0.95
C LEU A 257 9.70 7.59 -1.72
N ILE A 258 8.93 6.67 -2.29
CA ILE A 258 9.46 5.57 -3.11
C ILE A 258 10.07 6.10 -4.42
N ARG A 259 9.37 6.95 -5.15
CA ARG A 259 9.76 7.39 -6.49
C ARG A 259 10.80 8.50 -6.51
N GLU A 260 10.75 9.40 -5.53
CA GLU A 260 11.58 10.61 -5.49
C GLU A 260 12.82 10.41 -4.62
N GLU A 261 12.73 9.63 -3.52
CA GLU A 261 13.83 9.42 -2.57
C GLU A 261 14.39 7.98 -2.60
N GLY A 262 13.73 7.05 -3.31
CA GLY A 262 14.16 5.64 -3.37
C GLY A 262 13.86 4.85 -2.09
N LEU A 263 13.05 5.37 -1.18
CA LEU A 263 12.74 4.75 0.11
C LEU A 263 11.52 3.82 -0.03
N LEU A 264 11.73 2.51 0.07
CA LEU A 264 10.68 1.49 -0.13
C LEU A 264 9.81 1.33 1.14
N VAL A 265 8.97 2.30 1.41
CA VAL A 265 8.19 2.46 2.65
C VAL A 265 6.74 1.99 2.55
N GLY A 266 6.10 1.76 3.72
CA GLY A 266 4.67 1.51 3.86
C GLY A 266 3.82 2.79 3.90
N GLY A 267 2.49 2.64 3.88
CA GLY A 267 1.54 3.75 3.79
C GLY A 267 1.60 4.73 4.97
N SER A 268 1.82 4.24 6.19
CA SER A 268 1.95 5.07 7.40
C SER A 268 3.18 5.99 7.40
N SER A 269 4.22 5.67 6.60
CA SER A 269 5.33 6.58 6.34
C SER A 269 4.89 7.84 5.60
N GLY A 270 3.93 7.70 4.66
CA GLY A 270 3.32 8.84 3.99
C GLY A 270 2.49 9.69 4.94
N THR A 271 1.79 9.07 5.90
CA THR A 271 1.07 9.78 6.97
C THR A 271 2.02 10.64 7.82
N ALA A 272 3.13 10.04 8.29
CA ALA A 272 4.14 10.77 9.04
C ALA A 272 4.78 11.89 8.20
N MET A 273 5.06 11.63 6.93
CA MET A 273 5.61 12.62 6.01
C MET A 273 4.63 13.77 5.74
N TYR A 274 3.31 13.49 5.60
CA TYR A 274 2.31 14.53 5.49
C TYR A 274 2.33 15.47 6.70
N ALA A 275 2.33 14.89 7.91
CA ALA A 275 2.41 15.67 9.14
C ALA A 275 3.70 16.51 9.22
N ALA A 276 4.82 15.94 8.78
CA ALA A 276 6.10 16.67 8.73
C ALA A 276 6.04 17.88 7.78
N LEU A 277 5.50 17.71 6.57
CA LEU A 277 5.38 18.81 5.62
C LEU A 277 4.42 19.93 6.09
N GLN A 278 3.46 19.61 6.97
CA GLN A 278 2.58 20.61 7.58
C GLN A 278 3.26 21.35 8.75
N THR A 279 4.14 20.69 9.49
CA THR A 279 4.68 21.23 10.75
C THR A 279 6.11 21.76 10.65
N ALA A 280 6.95 21.17 9.81
CA ALA A 280 8.35 21.55 9.63
C ALA A 280 8.59 22.98 9.07
N PRO A 281 7.67 23.63 8.31
CA PRO A 281 7.85 25.01 7.86
C PRO A 281 8.11 26.04 8.98
N ARG A 282 7.72 25.73 10.21
CA ARG A 282 8.00 26.60 11.39
C ARG A 282 9.43 26.53 11.92
N LEU A 283 10.19 25.52 11.49
CA LEU A 283 11.61 25.41 11.82
C LEU A 283 12.46 26.40 11.01
N LYS A 284 13.67 26.63 11.46
CA LYS A 284 14.62 27.59 10.87
C LYS A 284 15.75 26.86 10.16
N ALA A 285 16.52 27.59 9.37
CA ALA A 285 17.75 27.09 8.77
C ALA A 285 18.72 26.58 9.86
N GLY A 286 19.33 25.44 9.62
CA GLY A 286 20.21 24.73 10.55
C GLY A 286 19.51 23.84 11.58
N GLN A 287 18.17 23.86 11.65
CA GLN A 287 17.39 22.94 12.49
C GLN A 287 17.10 21.61 11.77
N ASN A 288 16.90 20.54 12.56
CA ASN A 288 16.68 19.19 12.08
C ASN A 288 15.28 18.70 12.44
N CYS A 289 14.55 18.23 11.42
CA CYS A 289 13.29 17.49 11.58
C CYS A 289 13.50 16.03 11.19
N VAL A 290 13.19 15.11 12.10
CA VAL A 290 13.29 13.67 11.88
C VAL A 290 11.89 13.09 11.66
N VAL A 291 11.69 12.36 10.57
CA VAL A 291 10.46 11.62 10.29
C VAL A 291 10.74 10.13 10.42
N VAL A 292 10.01 9.45 11.29
CA VAL A 292 10.14 8.00 11.45
C VAL A 292 9.30 7.27 10.41
N LEU A 293 9.95 6.45 9.59
CA LEU A 293 9.35 5.63 8.55
C LEU A 293 9.22 4.19 9.04
N PRO A 294 8.04 3.77 9.54
CA PRO A 294 7.93 2.64 10.46
C PRO A 294 8.05 1.26 9.82
N ASP A 295 7.67 1.09 8.57
CA ASP A 295 7.73 -0.20 7.89
C ASP A 295 7.94 -0.08 6.37
N GLY A 296 8.15 -1.24 5.73
CA GLY A 296 8.49 -1.33 4.33
C GLY A 296 7.32 -1.67 3.41
N ILE A 297 7.54 -1.41 2.12
CA ILE A 297 6.61 -1.63 1.01
C ILE A 297 6.14 -3.09 0.89
N ARG A 298 6.99 -4.08 1.25
CA ARG A 298 6.75 -5.51 1.01
C ARG A 298 5.44 -6.02 1.60
N ASN A 299 4.95 -5.37 2.67
CA ASN A 299 3.70 -5.71 3.32
C ASN A 299 2.45 -5.17 2.59
N TYR A 300 2.60 -4.46 1.45
CA TYR A 300 1.54 -3.70 0.80
C TYR A 300 1.56 -3.77 -0.72
N MET A 301 2.19 -4.80 -1.30
CA MET A 301 2.37 -4.94 -2.75
C MET A 301 1.05 -5.00 -3.54
N THR A 302 0.00 -5.54 -2.92
CA THR A 302 -1.36 -5.62 -3.49
C THR A 302 -2.28 -4.48 -3.07
N LYS A 303 -1.75 -3.48 -2.35
CA LYS A 303 -2.52 -2.31 -1.86
C LYS A 303 -2.03 -1.01 -2.51
N PHE A 304 -1.69 0.01 -1.75
CA PHE A 304 -1.38 1.36 -2.25
C PHE A 304 -0.23 1.43 -3.28
N VAL A 305 0.54 0.38 -3.43
CA VAL A 305 1.58 0.25 -4.47
C VAL A 305 0.96 -0.06 -5.84
N ASP A 306 -0.14 -0.83 -5.85
CA ASP A 306 -0.89 -1.18 -7.05
C ASP A 306 -1.76 0.00 -7.50
N ASP A 307 -1.59 0.42 -8.76
CA ASP A 307 -2.36 1.50 -9.37
C ASP A 307 -3.85 1.17 -9.48
N LYS A 308 -4.21 -0.12 -9.68
CA LYS A 308 -5.59 -0.55 -9.71
C LYS A 308 -6.24 -0.35 -8.36
N TRP A 309 -5.59 -0.80 -7.29
CA TRP A 309 -6.08 -0.61 -5.92
C TRP A 309 -6.26 0.87 -5.58
N MET A 310 -5.33 1.74 -5.98
CA MET A 310 -5.43 3.19 -5.78
C MET A 310 -6.64 3.80 -6.49
N ARG A 311 -6.93 3.35 -7.71
CA ARG A 311 -8.14 3.79 -8.46
C ARG A 311 -9.43 3.27 -7.83
N ASP A 312 -9.48 1.98 -7.51
CA ASP A 312 -10.66 1.33 -6.93
C ASP A 312 -11.08 1.97 -5.59
N ASN A 313 -10.11 2.58 -4.88
CA ASN A 313 -10.34 3.29 -3.61
C ASN A 313 -10.46 4.82 -3.78
N GLY A 314 -10.45 5.35 -5.00
CA GLY A 314 -10.61 6.78 -5.26
C GLY A 314 -9.42 7.66 -4.84
N PHE A 315 -8.23 7.08 -4.64
CA PHE A 315 -7.04 7.81 -4.19
C PHE A 315 -6.23 8.42 -5.32
N PHE A 316 -6.41 7.98 -6.55
CA PHE A 316 -6.00 8.77 -7.69
C PHE A 316 -7.12 9.75 -8.04
N HIS A 317 -6.77 11.02 -8.15
CA HIS A 317 -7.59 11.89 -8.95
C HIS A 317 -7.48 11.39 -10.39
N THR A 318 -8.42 10.58 -10.84
CA THR A 318 -8.75 10.57 -12.23
C THR A 318 -9.13 12.03 -12.51
N ARG A 319 -8.28 12.80 -13.21
CA ARG A 319 -8.81 13.92 -13.97
C ARG A 319 -9.90 13.28 -14.78
N ALA A 320 -11.15 13.61 -14.47
CA ALA A 320 -12.25 13.19 -15.29
C ALA A 320 -11.84 13.61 -16.69
N ILE A 321 -11.58 12.64 -17.56
CA ILE A 321 -11.34 12.94 -18.96
C ILE A 321 -12.70 13.44 -19.41
N GLU A 322 -12.82 14.76 -19.49
CA GLU A 322 -14.05 15.41 -19.96
C GLU A 322 -14.26 15.08 -21.43
N GLY A 323 -15.51 14.88 -21.81
CA GLY A 323 -15.88 14.55 -23.17
C GLY A 323 -16.47 13.15 -23.32
N ARG A 324 -16.84 12.85 -24.53
CA ARG A 324 -17.48 11.59 -24.94
C ARG A 324 -16.71 10.95 -26.09
N VAL A 325 -16.97 9.68 -26.33
CA VAL A 325 -16.38 8.90 -27.43
C VAL A 325 -16.60 9.61 -28.80
N GLU A 326 -17.73 10.26 -29.01
CA GLU A 326 -18.03 11.03 -30.22
C GLU A 326 -17.00 12.14 -30.51
N ASP A 327 -16.39 12.74 -29.50
CA ASP A 327 -15.38 13.80 -29.64
C ASP A 327 -14.08 13.31 -30.30
N ILE A 328 -13.82 12.00 -30.20
CA ILE A 328 -12.66 11.34 -30.82
C ILE A 328 -13.02 10.73 -32.16
N VAL A 329 -14.15 10.01 -32.25
CA VAL A 329 -14.57 9.23 -33.43
C VAL A 329 -14.95 10.12 -34.63
N ALA A 330 -15.58 11.27 -34.38
CA ALA A 330 -15.98 12.20 -35.44
C ALA A 330 -14.84 12.70 -36.36
N ARG A 331 -13.60 12.36 -36.03
CA ARG A 331 -12.39 12.76 -36.77
C ARG A 331 -11.71 11.63 -37.53
N LYS A 332 -12.31 10.40 -37.51
CA LYS A 332 -11.74 9.22 -38.15
C LYS A 332 -12.40 8.91 -39.49
N GLU A 333 -11.63 8.26 -40.36
CA GLU A 333 -12.12 7.69 -41.59
C GLU A 333 -13.11 6.53 -41.34
N SER A 334 -13.82 6.10 -42.39
CA SER A 334 -14.75 4.96 -42.29
C SER A 334 -14.06 3.70 -41.79
N ILE A 335 -14.72 3.01 -40.88
CA ILE A 335 -14.20 1.76 -40.31
C ILE A 335 -14.20 0.64 -41.36
N VAL A 336 -13.12 -0.15 -41.37
CA VAL A 336 -13.05 -1.38 -42.17
C VAL A 336 -13.46 -2.57 -41.26
N VAL A 337 -14.33 -3.42 -41.77
CA VAL A 337 -14.84 -4.60 -41.06
C VAL A 337 -14.64 -5.86 -41.91
N ALA A 338 -14.64 -7.00 -41.25
CA ALA A 338 -14.75 -8.33 -41.89
C ALA A 338 -16.15 -8.88 -41.60
N GLU A 339 -16.74 -9.59 -42.54
CA GLU A 339 -17.90 -10.43 -42.27
C GLU A 339 -17.47 -11.80 -41.70
N ASP A 340 -18.28 -12.42 -40.85
CA ASP A 340 -17.98 -13.71 -40.22
C ASP A 340 -17.82 -14.84 -41.22
N THR A 341 -18.28 -14.62 -42.47
CA THR A 341 -18.13 -15.47 -43.63
C THR A 341 -16.91 -15.21 -44.48
N ASP A 342 -16.13 -14.13 -44.18
CA ASP A 342 -14.89 -13.87 -44.91
C ASP A 342 -13.84 -14.95 -44.59
N THR A 343 -13.05 -15.31 -45.61
CA THR A 343 -11.88 -16.17 -45.45
C THR A 343 -10.71 -15.45 -44.78
N LEU A 344 -9.81 -16.20 -44.14
CA LEU A 344 -8.62 -15.59 -43.56
C LEU A 344 -7.75 -14.90 -44.60
N ARG A 345 -7.72 -15.38 -45.85
CA ARG A 345 -7.05 -14.77 -46.99
C ARG A 345 -7.59 -13.33 -47.21
N GLU A 346 -8.91 -13.19 -47.33
CA GLU A 346 -9.58 -11.90 -47.53
C GLU A 346 -9.34 -10.95 -46.36
N VAL A 347 -9.34 -11.46 -45.13
CA VAL A 347 -9.06 -10.68 -43.93
C VAL A 347 -7.63 -10.18 -43.93
N VAL A 348 -6.65 -11.02 -44.26
CA VAL A 348 -5.22 -10.65 -44.37
C VAL A 348 -5.02 -9.60 -45.45
N GLU A 349 -5.69 -9.72 -46.60
CA GLU A 349 -5.64 -8.73 -47.68
C GLU A 349 -6.25 -7.39 -47.24
N LYS A 350 -7.40 -7.39 -46.59
CA LYS A 350 -8.00 -6.18 -45.99
C LYS A 350 -7.06 -5.49 -44.99
N MET A 351 -6.42 -6.25 -44.11
CA MET A 351 -5.45 -5.71 -43.15
C MET A 351 -4.23 -5.08 -43.85
N ARG A 352 -3.64 -5.81 -44.79
CA ARG A 352 -2.44 -5.36 -45.53
C ARG A 352 -2.74 -4.10 -46.34
N ASP A 353 -3.82 -4.08 -47.11
CA ASP A 353 -4.15 -3.00 -48.04
C ASP A 353 -4.51 -1.69 -47.32
N ARG A 354 -4.94 -1.78 -46.05
CA ARG A 354 -5.28 -0.62 -45.19
C ARG A 354 -4.23 -0.32 -44.14
N GLY A 355 -3.18 -1.14 -44.03
CA GLY A 355 -2.13 -0.95 -42.99
C GLY A 355 -2.65 -1.05 -41.57
N ILE A 356 -3.61 -1.96 -41.30
CA ILE A 356 -4.24 -2.15 -40.00
C ILE A 356 -4.00 -3.55 -39.46
N SER A 357 -3.83 -3.67 -38.15
CA SER A 357 -3.49 -4.90 -37.44
C SER A 357 -4.65 -5.62 -36.78
N GLN A 358 -5.86 -5.08 -36.93
CA GLN A 358 -7.08 -5.63 -36.32
C GLN A 358 -8.34 -5.17 -37.04
N LEU A 359 -9.34 -6.04 -37.09
CA LEU A 359 -10.62 -5.78 -37.73
C LEU A 359 -11.78 -6.22 -36.82
N PRO A 360 -12.82 -5.40 -36.62
CA PRO A 360 -14.10 -5.88 -36.12
C PRO A 360 -14.71 -6.87 -37.11
N VAL A 361 -15.30 -7.92 -36.57
CA VAL A 361 -16.03 -8.93 -37.37
C VAL A 361 -17.52 -8.74 -37.15
N THR A 362 -18.26 -8.68 -38.25
CA THR A 362 -19.71 -8.51 -38.26
C THR A 362 -20.40 -9.76 -38.82
N SER A 363 -21.64 -9.93 -38.42
CA SER A 363 -22.57 -10.87 -39.06
C SER A 363 -23.84 -10.11 -39.44
N GLY A 364 -24.07 -9.89 -40.74
CA GLY A 364 -25.17 -9.06 -41.20
C GLY A 364 -25.11 -7.62 -40.69
N GLY A 365 -23.90 -7.05 -40.56
CA GLY A 365 -23.68 -5.68 -40.07
C GLY A 365 -23.62 -5.54 -38.54
N VAL A 366 -23.93 -6.57 -37.75
CA VAL A 366 -23.88 -6.56 -36.28
C VAL A 366 -22.53 -7.06 -35.79
N LEU A 367 -21.90 -6.37 -34.84
CA LEU A 367 -20.62 -6.77 -34.24
C LEU A 367 -20.75 -8.15 -33.53
N VAL A 368 -19.97 -9.13 -33.97
CA VAL A 368 -19.93 -10.49 -33.39
C VAL A 368 -18.54 -10.89 -32.90
N GLY A 369 -17.49 -10.17 -33.29
CA GLY A 369 -16.14 -10.50 -32.89
C GLY A 369 -15.10 -9.44 -33.28
N MET A 370 -13.85 -9.75 -33.00
CA MET A 370 -12.66 -9.03 -33.48
C MET A 370 -11.59 -10.04 -33.87
N VAL A 371 -10.82 -9.75 -34.90
CA VAL A 371 -9.66 -10.52 -35.32
C VAL A 371 -8.44 -9.63 -35.36
N THR A 372 -7.31 -10.13 -34.85
CA THR A 372 -6.02 -9.44 -34.83
C THR A 372 -4.99 -10.22 -35.64
N GLU A 373 -3.86 -9.59 -36.01
CA GLU A 373 -2.71 -10.29 -36.61
C GLU A 373 -2.26 -11.48 -35.74
N ALA A 374 -2.29 -11.32 -34.41
CA ALA A 374 -1.89 -12.39 -33.48
C ALA A 374 -2.84 -13.61 -33.57
N ASP A 375 -4.15 -13.35 -33.68
CA ASP A 375 -5.15 -14.42 -33.81
C ASP A 375 -4.93 -15.19 -35.13
N LEU A 376 -4.67 -14.48 -36.23
CA LEU A 376 -4.37 -15.05 -37.54
C LEU A 376 -3.05 -15.86 -37.52
N MET A 377 -1.98 -15.30 -36.93
CA MET A 377 -0.69 -15.98 -36.81
C MET A 377 -0.80 -17.27 -35.99
N ASN A 378 -1.51 -17.20 -34.86
CA ASN A 378 -1.71 -18.37 -34.01
C ASN A 378 -2.50 -19.46 -34.72
N PHE A 379 -3.61 -19.11 -35.38
CA PHE A 379 -4.47 -20.07 -36.06
C PHE A 379 -3.82 -20.72 -37.27
N LEU A 380 -3.12 -19.95 -38.10
CA LEU A 380 -2.38 -20.43 -39.26
C LEU A 380 -1.09 -21.19 -38.90
N GLY A 381 -0.40 -20.73 -37.81
CA GLY A 381 0.88 -21.29 -37.36
C GLY A 381 0.79 -22.61 -36.61
N CYS A 382 -0.36 -22.90 -35.98
CA CYS A 382 -0.58 -24.15 -35.23
C CYS A 382 -0.91 -25.40 -36.14
N GLY A 383 -0.91 -25.20 -37.47
CA GLY A 383 -1.13 -26.33 -38.43
C GLY A 383 -2.58 -26.77 -38.57
N GLU A 384 -3.52 -26.20 -37.85
CA GLU A 384 -4.97 -26.53 -37.92
C GLU A 384 -5.73 -25.58 -38.87
N GLY A 385 -5.15 -24.44 -39.23
CA GLY A 385 -5.77 -23.40 -40.03
C GLY A 385 -5.31 -23.39 -41.50
N THR A 386 -6.26 -23.21 -42.41
CA THR A 386 -5.98 -22.95 -43.84
C THR A 386 -6.36 -21.53 -44.20
N PRO A 387 -5.71 -20.87 -45.17
CA PRO A 387 -6.09 -19.54 -45.64
C PRO A 387 -7.56 -19.42 -46.10
N ASP A 388 -8.19 -20.49 -46.47
CA ASP A 388 -9.58 -20.52 -46.93
C ASP A 388 -10.57 -20.83 -45.78
N ALA A 389 -10.09 -20.94 -44.53
CA ALA A 389 -10.94 -21.06 -43.36
C ALA A 389 -11.67 -19.72 -43.09
N LEU A 390 -12.88 -19.79 -42.54
CA LEU A 390 -13.66 -18.59 -42.18
C LEU A 390 -13.09 -17.90 -40.94
N VAL A 391 -13.09 -16.57 -40.91
CA VAL A 391 -12.63 -15.77 -39.79
C VAL A 391 -13.37 -16.08 -38.49
N ALA A 392 -14.62 -16.50 -38.56
CA ALA A 392 -15.41 -16.90 -37.42
C ALA A 392 -14.78 -18.02 -36.56
N LYS A 393 -13.78 -18.77 -37.10
CA LYS A 393 -13.07 -19.84 -36.39
C LYS A 393 -11.94 -19.36 -35.52
N CYS A 394 -11.35 -18.19 -35.82
CA CYS A 394 -10.20 -17.64 -35.08
C CYS A 394 -10.48 -16.30 -34.39
N MET A 395 -11.62 -15.64 -34.68
CA MET A 395 -11.95 -14.37 -34.05
C MET A 395 -12.21 -14.50 -32.55
N THR A 396 -11.85 -13.47 -31.80
CA THR A 396 -12.25 -13.29 -30.39
C THR A 396 -13.71 -12.79 -30.33
N ARG A 397 -14.60 -13.52 -29.62
CA ARG A 397 -16.03 -13.19 -29.55
C ARG A 397 -16.39 -12.16 -28.47
N HIS A 398 -15.60 -12.05 -27.41
CA HIS A 398 -15.82 -11.11 -26.32
C HIS A 398 -15.06 -9.80 -26.60
N VAL A 399 -15.69 -8.89 -27.33
CA VAL A 399 -15.09 -7.63 -27.75
C VAL A 399 -15.54 -6.51 -26.84
N ALA A 400 -14.56 -5.74 -26.30
CA ALA A 400 -14.88 -4.51 -25.59
C ALA A 400 -15.51 -3.50 -26.57
N SER A 401 -16.72 -3.06 -26.28
CA SER A 401 -17.45 -2.11 -27.12
C SER A 401 -18.07 -0.99 -26.30
N VAL A 402 -18.19 0.19 -26.92
CA VAL A 402 -18.77 1.41 -26.34
C VAL A 402 -19.69 2.08 -27.36
N ARG A 403 -20.55 2.98 -26.88
CA ARG A 403 -21.38 3.84 -27.73
C ARG A 403 -20.75 5.21 -27.92
N MET A 404 -21.17 5.96 -28.91
CA MET A 404 -20.73 7.35 -29.17
C MET A 404 -20.92 8.25 -27.93
N THR A 405 -21.98 8.03 -27.15
CA THR A 405 -22.33 8.82 -25.96
C THR A 405 -21.55 8.40 -24.70
N THR A 406 -20.75 7.35 -24.77
CA THR A 406 -19.96 6.84 -23.61
C THR A 406 -18.96 7.90 -23.15
N PRO A 407 -18.86 8.22 -21.83
CA PRO A 407 -17.85 9.13 -21.31
C PRO A 407 -16.41 8.62 -21.58
N LEU A 408 -15.48 9.52 -21.84
CA LEU A 408 -14.07 9.18 -22.10
C LEU A 408 -13.39 8.52 -20.89
N SER A 409 -13.85 8.80 -19.68
CA SER A 409 -13.38 8.11 -18.47
C SER A 409 -13.66 6.60 -18.50
N ALA A 410 -14.82 6.18 -19.01
CA ALA A 410 -15.16 4.77 -19.18
C ALA A 410 -14.34 4.11 -20.31
N LEU A 411 -14.06 4.87 -21.39
CA LEU A 411 -13.16 4.42 -22.47
C LEU A 411 -11.74 4.18 -21.95
N GLU A 412 -11.22 5.06 -21.09
CA GLU A 412 -9.89 4.89 -20.46
C GLU A 412 -9.79 3.57 -19.69
N GLU A 413 -10.82 3.25 -18.90
CA GLU A 413 -10.86 2.00 -18.13
C GLU A 413 -10.83 0.76 -19.04
N LEU A 414 -11.60 0.78 -20.13
CA LEU A 414 -11.66 -0.32 -21.09
C LEU A 414 -10.34 -0.47 -21.86
N LEU A 415 -9.70 0.63 -22.26
CA LEU A 415 -8.39 0.62 -22.92
C LEU A 415 -7.24 0.20 -21.97
N GLY A 416 -7.46 0.29 -20.66
CA GLY A 416 -6.56 -0.31 -19.66
C GLY A 416 -6.53 -1.84 -19.71
N LYS A 417 -7.64 -2.46 -20.11
CA LYS A 417 -7.85 -3.93 -20.13
C LYS A 417 -7.75 -4.53 -21.53
N SER A 418 -7.92 -3.72 -22.59
CA SER A 418 -7.95 -4.16 -23.97
C SER A 418 -7.08 -3.27 -24.86
N PRO A 419 -6.41 -3.79 -25.90
CA PRO A 419 -5.58 -2.98 -26.80
C PRO A 419 -6.41 -1.99 -27.64
N ALA A 420 -7.67 -2.33 -27.93
CA ALA A 420 -8.63 -1.51 -28.64
C ALA A 420 -10.07 -1.75 -28.17
N VAL A 421 -10.93 -0.79 -28.44
CA VAL A 421 -12.36 -0.81 -28.11
C VAL A 421 -13.15 -0.44 -29.38
N VAL A 422 -14.15 -1.23 -29.73
CA VAL A 422 -15.02 -0.99 -30.89
C VAL A 422 -16.15 -0.03 -30.50
N VAL A 423 -16.34 1.02 -31.28
CA VAL A 423 -17.47 1.94 -31.11
C VAL A 423 -18.64 1.43 -31.96
N VAL A 424 -19.79 1.27 -31.33
CA VAL A 424 -21.00 0.75 -31.99
C VAL A 424 -22.14 1.76 -31.91
N ASN A 425 -23.02 1.72 -32.90
CA ASN A 425 -24.30 2.43 -32.89
C ASN A 425 -25.37 1.66 -32.07
N ASP A 426 -26.61 2.15 -32.07
CA ASP A 426 -27.71 1.54 -31.33
C ASP A 426 -28.12 0.15 -31.87
N GLU A 427 -27.86 -0.12 -33.13
CA GLU A 427 -28.09 -1.41 -33.80
C GLU A 427 -26.93 -2.36 -33.65
N ARG A 428 -25.92 -1.99 -32.82
CA ARG A 428 -24.67 -2.72 -32.61
C ARG A 428 -23.78 -2.85 -33.85
N ALA A 429 -23.98 -2.01 -34.87
CA ALA A 429 -23.07 -1.94 -36.00
C ALA A 429 -21.79 -1.17 -35.63
N PRO A 430 -20.59 -1.64 -36.01
CA PRO A 430 -19.33 -0.94 -35.76
C PRO A 430 -19.29 0.37 -36.53
N VAL A 431 -19.02 1.48 -35.84
CA VAL A 431 -18.88 2.84 -36.42
C VAL A 431 -17.49 3.43 -36.20
N GLY A 432 -16.66 2.77 -35.40
CA GLY A 432 -15.30 3.20 -35.14
C GLY A 432 -14.51 2.19 -34.31
N ILE A 433 -13.21 2.35 -34.29
CA ILE A 433 -12.30 1.62 -33.39
C ILE A 433 -11.37 2.61 -32.73
N LEU A 434 -11.20 2.51 -31.43
CA LEU A 434 -10.35 3.38 -30.62
C LEU A 434 -9.28 2.58 -29.92
N SER A 435 -8.08 3.11 -29.90
CA SER A 435 -6.91 2.60 -29.23
C SER A 435 -6.39 3.61 -28.20
N ARG A 436 -5.40 3.19 -27.41
CA ARG A 436 -4.73 4.07 -26.44
C ARG A 436 -4.15 5.34 -27.07
N ILE A 437 -3.63 5.25 -28.30
CA ILE A 437 -3.03 6.40 -28.99
C ILE A 437 -4.10 7.45 -29.37
N ASP A 438 -5.34 7.03 -29.68
CA ASP A 438 -6.43 7.93 -29.99
C ASP A 438 -6.81 8.78 -28.78
N LEU A 439 -6.90 8.15 -27.61
CA LEU A 439 -7.16 8.83 -26.35
C LEU A 439 -6.01 9.77 -25.97
N LEU A 440 -4.74 9.32 -26.14
CA LEU A 440 -3.56 10.16 -25.90
C LEU A 440 -3.54 11.40 -26.80
N HIS A 441 -3.86 11.26 -28.08
CA HIS A 441 -3.95 12.39 -29.01
C HIS A 441 -5.04 13.41 -28.58
N HIS A 442 -6.19 12.92 -28.11
CA HIS A 442 -7.26 13.80 -27.60
C HIS A 442 -6.78 14.57 -26.36
N LEU A 443 -6.16 13.88 -25.40
CA LEU A 443 -5.62 14.48 -24.17
C LEU A 443 -4.50 15.50 -24.43
N ALA A 444 -3.62 15.21 -25.38
CA ALA A 444 -2.53 16.11 -25.74
C ALA A 444 -3.05 17.43 -26.36
N ARG A 445 -4.13 17.38 -27.14
CA ARG A 445 -4.76 18.57 -27.74
C ARG A 445 -5.53 19.39 -26.72
N ALA A 446 -6.25 18.76 -25.80
CA ALA A 446 -6.96 19.43 -24.72
C ALA A 446 -6.03 20.27 -23.81
N LYS A 447 -4.74 19.87 -23.69
CA LYS A 447 -3.73 20.63 -22.95
C LYS A 447 -3.14 21.83 -23.74
N ALA A 448 -3.25 21.85 -25.05
CA ALA A 448 -2.73 22.94 -25.88
C ALA A 448 -3.72 24.13 -26.00
N THR A 449 -4.97 23.93 -25.55
CA THR A 449 -6.04 24.94 -25.60
C THR A 449 -6.44 25.49 -24.23
N ALA A 450 -5.81 25.03 -23.16
CA ALA A 450 -5.93 25.52 -21.77
C ALA A 450 -4.61 26.20 -21.32
#